data_deed32bf5dbe8f1d74c06a6fdf705579
#
_entry.id   deed32bf5dbe8f1d74c06a6fdf705579
#
_cell.length_a   1.000
_cell.length_b   1.000
_cell.length_c   1.000
_cell.angle_alpha   90.00
_cell.angle_beta   90.00
_cell.angle_gamma   90.00
#
_symmetry.space_group_name_H-M   'P 1'
#
loop_
_entity.id
_entity.type
_entity.pdbx_description
1 polymer ?
#
loop_
_entity_poly.entity_id
_entity_poly.type
_entity_poly.pdbx_seq_one_letter_code
_entity_poly.pdbx_strand_id
1 'polypeptide(L)'
;QEDEDPMASLAVKKTVGPGSTETFTFYLTWNFPNRKAWSETIVGNYYSTRFPDAWEAAEAIVPQIPEMERQTLSFVHAFLKSTYPDVVKEAALFNLATLRSQTVFRLPSGHLMGWEGVMDRFGSCAGSCTHVWNYEVATPFLFGELAKTMRDVEFNYATKENGQMNFRASLPLSEAAKGNSAAADGQMGCVMKIYRDWQLSGDDEFLQKNWGQVKKVLAYAWTDKGWDGNQDG
;
A
#
# COMPACT_ATOMS: atom_id res chain seq x y z
N GLN A 1 -15.94 -34.36 4.78
CA GLN A 1 -15.76 -33.52 5.96
C GLN A 1 -14.68 -32.51 5.60
N GLU A 2 -15.04 -31.26 5.48
CA GLU A 2 -14.05 -30.18 5.45
C GLU A 2 -13.40 -30.17 6.84
N ASP A 3 -12.10 -30.38 6.88
CA ASP A 3 -11.32 -30.32 8.12
C ASP A 3 -11.15 -28.83 8.42
N GLU A 4 -11.67 -28.38 9.56
CA GLU A 4 -11.58 -26.98 9.97
C GLU A 4 -10.12 -26.55 10.25
N ASP A 5 -9.24 -27.54 10.53
CA ASP A 5 -7.83 -27.33 10.81
C ASP A 5 -6.94 -28.23 9.93
N PRO A 6 -6.78 -27.94 8.64
CA PRO A 6 -5.96 -28.77 7.77
C PRO A 6 -4.48 -28.72 8.19
N MET A 7 -3.89 -29.87 8.35
CA MET A 7 -2.46 -30.01 8.70
C MET A 7 -1.71 -30.72 7.59
N ALA A 8 -0.51 -30.25 7.31
CA ALA A 8 0.41 -30.91 6.39
C ALA A 8 1.82 -30.92 6.98
N SER A 9 2.62 -31.93 6.60
CA SER A 9 4.02 -31.99 6.99
C SER A 9 4.89 -32.31 5.78
N LEU A 10 6.06 -31.69 5.74
CA LEU A 10 7.10 -31.97 4.77
C LEU A 10 8.38 -32.33 5.50
N ALA A 11 8.98 -33.47 5.13
CA ALA A 11 10.21 -33.95 5.74
C ALA A 11 11.31 -34.13 4.69
N VAL A 12 12.50 -33.66 5.02
CA VAL A 12 13.73 -33.90 4.23
C VAL A 12 14.72 -34.66 5.10
N LYS A 13 15.28 -35.74 4.57
CA LYS A 13 16.29 -36.55 5.25
C LYS A 13 17.62 -36.45 4.54
N LYS A 14 18.68 -36.09 5.29
CA LYS A 14 20.08 -36.14 4.83
C LYS A 14 20.94 -36.86 5.87
N THR A 15 22.02 -37.48 5.42
CA THR A 15 23.07 -38.01 6.29
C THR A 15 24.14 -36.92 6.45
N VAL A 16 24.42 -36.52 7.69
CA VAL A 16 25.43 -35.51 8.01
C VAL A 16 26.68 -36.25 8.53
N GLY A 17 27.81 -36.02 7.84
CA GLY A 17 29.10 -36.62 8.26
C GLY A 17 29.66 -35.98 9.54
N PRO A 18 30.60 -36.65 10.24
CA PRO A 18 31.25 -36.07 11.40
C PRO A 18 31.94 -34.72 11.06
N GLY A 19 31.67 -33.68 11.88
CA GLY A 19 32.23 -32.35 11.70
C GLY A 19 31.65 -31.54 10.55
N SER A 20 30.64 -32.07 9.81
CA SER A 20 29.95 -31.39 8.73
C SER A 20 28.70 -30.66 9.22
N THR A 21 28.32 -29.60 8.48
CA THR A 21 27.06 -28.88 8.67
C THR A 21 26.22 -29.01 7.40
N GLU A 22 24.93 -29.27 7.54
CA GLU A 22 23.97 -29.27 6.45
C GLU A 22 22.91 -28.21 6.68
N THR A 23 22.54 -27.51 5.61
CA THR A 23 21.46 -26.51 5.64
C THR A 23 20.25 -27.07 4.93
N PHE A 24 19.07 -26.87 5.53
CA PHE A 24 17.78 -27.21 4.95
C PHE A 24 17.01 -25.91 4.72
N THR A 25 16.65 -25.65 3.48
CA THR A 25 15.85 -24.50 3.12
C THR A 25 14.44 -24.95 2.76
N PHE A 26 13.44 -24.33 3.36
CA PHE A 26 12.04 -24.54 3.06
C PHE A 26 11.45 -23.23 2.56
N TYR A 27 10.69 -23.29 1.48
CA TYR A 27 9.95 -22.16 0.95
C TYR A 27 8.47 -22.32 1.30
N LEU A 28 7.87 -21.27 1.84
CA LEU A 28 6.45 -21.20 2.12
C LEU A 28 5.82 -20.21 1.16
N THR A 29 4.89 -20.70 0.36
CA THR A 29 4.08 -19.88 -0.56
C THR A 29 2.61 -19.99 -0.22
N TRP A 30 1.84 -18.97 -0.55
CA TRP A 30 0.40 -18.93 -0.35
C TRP A 30 -0.30 -18.18 -1.47
N ASN A 31 -1.60 -18.45 -1.64
CA ASN A 31 -2.47 -17.71 -2.52
C ASN A 31 -3.85 -17.56 -1.85
N PHE A 32 -4.25 -16.30 -1.59
CA PHE A 32 -5.52 -15.95 -0.98
C PHE A 32 -6.32 -15.05 -1.93
N PRO A 33 -7.03 -15.62 -2.94
CA PRO A 33 -7.74 -14.84 -3.94
C PRO A 33 -9.01 -14.18 -3.39
N ASN A 34 -9.60 -14.74 -2.33
CA ASN A 34 -10.89 -14.35 -1.79
C ASN A 34 -10.78 -13.31 -0.66
N ARG A 35 -9.85 -12.36 -0.81
CA ARG A 35 -9.71 -11.30 0.19
C ARG A 35 -10.98 -10.46 0.26
N LYS A 36 -11.56 -10.37 1.43
CA LYS A 36 -12.52 -9.34 1.79
C LYS A 36 -11.76 -8.14 2.35
N ALA A 37 -12.21 -6.95 2.04
CA ALA A 37 -11.76 -5.73 2.70
C ALA A 37 -12.62 -5.49 3.96
N TRP A 38 -12.88 -4.24 4.28
CA TRP A 38 -13.76 -3.84 5.38
C TRP A 38 -15.27 -3.91 5.03
N SER A 39 -15.59 -4.53 3.95
CA SER A 39 -16.95 -4.91 3.54
C SER A 39 -16.98 -6.42 3.30
N GLU A 40 -18.18 -7.00 3.19
CA GLU A 40 -18.32 -8.41 2.85
C GLU A 40 -17.99 -8.73 1.38
N THR A 41 -17.76 -7.69 0.56
CA THR A 41 -17.40 -7.85 -0.85
C THR A 41 -15.99 -8.42 -0.98
N ILE A 42 -15.86 -9.47 -1.78
CA ILE A 42 -14.54 -10.01 -2.16
C ILE A 42 -13.89 -9.03 -3.13
N VAL A 43 -12.76 -8.48 -2.74
CA VAL A 43 -11.98 -7.53 -3.55
C VAL A 43 -10.72 -8.16 -4.16
N GLY A 44 -10.27 -9.30 -3.63
CA GLY A 44 -9.11 -10.03 -4.13
C GLY A 44 -7.76 -9.37 -3.81
N ASN A 45 -6.71 -9.92 -4.40
CA ASN A 45 -5.32 -9.42 -4.29
C ASN A 45 -4.66 -9.37 -5.67
N TYR A 46 -3.78 -8.41 -5.89
CA TYR A 46 -3.06 -8.26 -7.15
C TYR A 46 -2.20 -9.48 -7.49
N TYR A 47 -1.50 -10.05 -6.52
CA TYR A 47 -0.65 -11.22 -6.78
C TYR A 47 -1.43 -12.43 -7.27
N SER A 48 -2.71 -12.58 -6.86
CA SER A 48 -3.58 -13.65 -7.34
C SER A 48 -4.00 -13.48 -8.80
N THR A 49 -3.82 -12.30 -9.40
CA THR A 49 -3.99 -12.11 -10.85
C THR A 49 -2.78 -12.57 -11.65
N ARG A 50 -1.64 -12.74 -11.00
CA ARG A 50 -0.38 -13.14 -11.63
C ARG A 50 -0.07 -14.62 -11.44
N PHE A 51 -0.53 -15.18 -10.33
CA PHE A 51 -0.31 -16.57 -9.95
C PHE A 51 -1.64 -17.19 -9.57
N PRO A 52 -2.13 -18.18 -10.33
CA PRO A 52 -3.43 -18.81 -10.07
C PRO A 52 -3.44 -19.58 -8.75
N ASP A 53 -2.30 -20.10 -8.32
CA ASP A 53 -2.17 -20.80 -7.05
C ASP A 53 -0.81 -20.60 -6.38
N ALA A 54 -0.63 -21.22 -5.21
CA ALA A 54 0.60 -21.11 -4.43
C ALA A 54 1.77 -21.88 -5.06
N TRP A 55 1.50 -22.92 -5.84
CA TRP A 55 2.54 -23.71 -6.51
C TRP A 55 3.15 -22.91 -7.67
N GLU A 56 2.35 -22.34 -8.53
CA GLU A 56 2.82 -21.50 -9.64
C GLU A 56 3.55 -20.26 -9.12
N ALA A 57 3.11 -19.70 -7.98
CA ALA A 57 3.85 -18.64 -7.30
C ALA A 57 5.24 -19.13 -6.85
N ALA A 58 5.35 -20.35 -6.32
CA ALA A 58 6.63 -20.93 -5.93
C ALA A 58 7.55 -21.13 -7.16
N GLU A 59 7.05 -21.74 -8.21
CA GLU A 59 7.83 -22.00 -9.44
C GLU A 59 8.37 -20.70 -10.06
N ALA A 60 7.57 -19.65 -10.06
CA ALA A 60 7.95 -18.36 -10.61
C ALA A 60 8.94 -17.58 -9.74
N ILE A 61 8.79 -17.61 -8.42
CA ILE A 61 9.49 -16.72 -7.49
C ILE A 61 10.74 -17.37 -6.87
N VAL A 62 10.69 -18.66 -6.52
CA VAL A 62 11.84 -19.31 -5.84
C VAL A 62 13.16 -19.18 -6.63
N PRO A 63 13.21 -19.33 -7.95
CA PRO A 63 14.43 -19.11 -8.72
C PRO A 63 14.99 -17.68 -8.65
N GLN A 64 14.13 -16.70 -8.35
CA GLN A 64 14.49 -15.28 -8.29
C GLN A 64 14.96 -14.83 -6.89
N ILE A 65 14.73 -15.65 -5.84
CA ILE A 65 15.04 -15.28 -4.46
C ILE A 65 16.50 -14.85 -4.28
N PRO A 66 17.53 -15.53 -4.84
CA PRO A 66 18.90 -15.10 -4.66
C PRO A 66 19.19 -13.69 -5.18
N GLU A 67 18.57 -13.32 -6.31
CA GLU A 67 18.72 -11.98 -6.87
C GLU A 67 17.94 -10.93 -6.07
N MET A 68 16.73 -11.26 -5.63
CA MET A 68 15.93 -10.39 -4.77
C MET A 68 16.62 -10.13 -3.42
N GLU A 69 17.22 -11.16 -2.83
CA GLU A 69 18.03 -11.04 -1.62
C GLU A 69 19.26 -10.14 -1.86
N ARG A 70 19.99 -10.36 -2.93
CA ARG A 70 21.15 -9.55 -3.29
C ARG A 70 20.77 -8.06 -3.43
N GLN A 71 19.68 -7.76 -4.14
CA GLN A 71 19.19 -6.38 -4.31
C GLN A 71 18.79 -5.74 -2.97
N THR A 72 18.03 -6.47 -2.15
CA THR A 72 17.61 -6.02 -0.84
C THR A 72 18.80 -5.72 0.07
N LEU A 73 19.76 -6.66 0.15
CA LEU A 73 20.95 -6.47 0.96
C LEU A 73 21.85 -5.34 0.43
N SER A 74 21.93 -5.16 -0.89
CA SER A 74 22.68 -4.04 -1.49
C SER A 74 22.10 -2.70 -1.11
N PHE A 75 20.76 -2.56 -1.14
CA PHE A 75 20.07 -1.36 -0.70
C PHE A 75 20.31 -1.08 0.80
N VAL A 76 20.06 -2.08 1.64
CA VAL A 76 20.22 -1.95 3.10
C VAL A 76 21.67 -1.59 3.46
N HIS A 77 22.65 -2.26 2.88
CA HIS A 77 24.07 -1.98 3.15
C HIS A 77 24.47 -0.58 2.67
N ALA A 78 24.03 -0.15 1.49
CA ALA A 78 24.32 1.20 0.99
C ALA A 78 23.75 2.26 1.94
N PHE A 79 22.51 2.04 2.40
CA PHE A 79 21.85 2.94 3.32
C PHE A 79 22.54 2.99 4.70
N LEU A 80 22.84 1.84 5.29
CA LEU A 80 23.53 1.75 6.59
C LEU A 80 24.95 2.33 6.55
N LYS A 81 25.65 2.20 5.42
CA LYS A 81 27.00 2.76 5.22
C LYS A 81 27.00 4.25 4.85
N SER A 82 25.83 4.84 4.62
CA SER A 82 25.75 6.27 4.32
C SER A 82 26.26 7.14 5.49
N THR A 83 26.59 8.38 5.20
CA THR A 83 27.11 9.33 6.19
C THR A 83 26.04 10.01 7.06
N TYR A 84 24.76 9.65 6.87
CA TYR A 84 23.68 10.14 7.71
C TYR A 84 23.83 9.66 9.16
N PRO A 85 23.40 10.47 10.16
CA PRO A 85 23.34 10.03 11.55
C PRO A 85 22.49 8.77 11.72
N ASP A 86 22.88 7.90 12.66
CA ASP A 86 22.19 6.61 12.86
C ASP A 86 20.71 6.78 13.20
N VAL A 87 20.35 7.80 13.99
CA VAL A 87 18.94 8.11 14.29
C VAL A 87 18.10 8.41 13.03
N VAL A 88 18.70 9.04 12.01
CA VAL A 88 18.04 9.30 10.73
C VAL A 88 17.87 8.03 9.93
N LYS A 89 18.90 7.18 9.91
CA LYS A 89 18.83 5.86 9.24
C LYS A 89 17.76 4.97 9.87
N GLU A 90 17.72 4.92 11.18
CA GLU A 90 16.76 4.14 11.94
C GLU A 90 15.33 4.61 11.66
N ALA A 91 15.05 5.90 11.77
CA ALA A 91 13.74 6.49 11.51
C ALA A 91 13.25 6.21 10.07
N ALA A 92 14.13 6.34 9.08
CA ALA A 92 13.77 6.09 7.69
C ALA A 92 13.49 4.61 7.41
N LEU A 93 14.30 3.68 7.94
CA LEU A 93 14.10 2.23 7.74
C LEU A 93 12.83 1.72 8.43
N PHE A 94 12.52 2.20 9.63
CA PHE A 94 11.30 1.80 10.32
C PHE A 94 10.04 2.22 9.59
N ASN A 95 10.06 3.34 8.88
CA ASN A 95 8.92 3.78 8.09
C ASN A 95 8.55 2.77 6.98
N LEU A 96 9.52 1.99 6.49
CA LEU A 96 9.29 0.93 5.51
C LEU A 96 8.49 -0.26 6.06
N ALA A 97 8.46 -0.46 7.36
CA ALA A 97 7.76 -1.58 7.99
C ALA A 97 6.26 -1.58 7.68
N THR A 98 5.65 -0.41 7.55
CA THR A 98 4.23 -0.26 7.19
C THR A 98 3.89 -0.96 5.89
N LEU A 99 4.76 -0.87 4.86
CA LEU A 99 4.55 -1.47 3.55
C LEU A 99 4.54 -3.01 3.57
N ARG A 100 5.07 -3.61 4.62
CA ARG A 100 5.13 -5.07 4.82
C ARG A 100 4.15 -5.58 5.87
N SER A 101 3.27 -4.74 6.36
CA SER A 101 2.24 -5.10 7.33
C SER A 101 0.95 -5.53 6.62
N GLN A 102 0.03 -6.11 7.39
CA GLN A 102 -1.32 -6.45 6.91
C GLN A 102 -2.19 -5.23 6.61
N THR A 103 -1.77 -4.04 7.05
CA THR A 103 -2.48 -2.79 6.79
C THR A 103 -2.41 -2.35 5.34
N VAL A 104 -1.44 -2.88 4.58
CA VAL A 104 -1.21 -2.51 3.18
C VAL A 104 -1.52 -3.70 2.27
N PHE A 105 -2.24 -3.44 1.20
CA PHE A 105 -2.56 -4.45 0.19
C PHE A 105 -2.78 -3.80 -1.18
N ARG A 106 -2.71 -4.62 -2.21
CA ARG A 106 -2.89 -4.19 -3.58
C ARG A 106 -4.08 -4.89 -4.20
N LEU A 107 -5.01 -4.11 -4.74
CA LEU A 107 -6.19 -4.64 -5.43
C LEU A 107 -5.81 -5.30 -6.76
N PRO A 108 -6.63 -6.22 -7.31
CA PRO A 108 -6.44 -6.78 -8.65
C PRO A 108 -6.26 -5.73 -9.74
N SER A 109 -6.92 -4.59 -9.61
CA SER A 109 -6.76 -3.43 -10.49
C SER A 109 -5.39 -2.74 -10.43
N GLY A 110 -4.55 -3.13 -9.48
CA GLY A 110 -3.21 -2.55 -9.27
C GLY A 110 -3.15 -1.44 -8.23
N HIS A 111 -4.28 -0.91 -7.75
CA HIS A 111 -4.31 0.16 -6.77
C HIS A 111 -3.82 -0.30 -5.41
N LEU A 112 -2.90 0.47 -4.82
CA LEU A 112 -2.43 0.28 -3.46
C LEU A 112 -3.44 0.89 -2.49
N MET A 113 -3.83 0.11 -1.50
CA MET A 113 -4.77 0.49 -0.46
C MET A 113 -4.16 0.22 0.91
N GLY A 114 -4.70 0.87 1.92
CA GLY A 114 -4.31 0.59 3.28
C GLY A 114 -5.37 1.05 4.26
N TRP A 115 -5.35 0.53 5.47
CA TRP A 115 -6.17 0.99 6.58
C TRP A 115 -5.30 1.40 7.76
N GLU A 116 -5.90 2.00 8.77
CA GLU A 116 -5.20 2.36 9.99
C GLU A 116 -4.98 1.12 10.86
N GLY A 117 -3.77 0.90 11.32
CA GLY A 117 -3.45 -0.15 12.26
C GLY A 117 -3.81 -1.55 11.79
N VAL A 118 -3.76 -2.48 12.72
CA VAL A 118 -3.99 -3.91 12.48
C VAL A 118 -5.01 -4.47 13.46
N MET A 119 -6.09 -4.99 12.93
CA MET A 119 -7.02 -5.89 13.57
C MET A 119 -7.34 -7.02 12.61
N ASP A 120 -7.77 -8.16 13.12
CA ASP A 120 -7.93 -9.37 12.32
C ASP A 120 -8.87 -9.22 11.11
N ARG A 121 -9.85 -8.34 11.19
CA ARG A 121 -10.89 -8.22 10.17
C ARG A 121 -10.83 -6.96 9.34
N PHE A 122 -10.45 -5.83 9.89
CA PHE A 122 -10.61 -4.54 9.19
C PHE A 122 -9.62 -3.44 9.61
N GLY A 123 -8.54 -3.76 10.31
CA GLY A 123 -7.66 -2.76 10.90
C GLY A 123 -8.33 -1.99 12.04
N SER A 124 -7.79 -0.86 12.46
CA SER A 124 -8.39 -0.04 13.51
C SER A 124 -9.61 0.76 13.01
N CYS A 125 -9.63 1.14 11.73
CA CYS A 125 -10.74 1.83 11.08
C CYS A 125 -10.90 1.34 9.64
N ALA A 126 -12.15 1.27 9.18
CA ALA A 126 -12.45 0.90 7.81
C ALA A 126 -12.02 2.00 6.82
N GLY A 127 -11.52 1.60 5.66
CA GLY A 127 -11.15 2.48 4.56
C GLY A 127 -9.74 3.07 4.66
N SER A 128 -9.21 3.45 3.50
CA SER A 128 -7.94 4.19 3.43
C SER A 128 -8.19 5.63 3.86
N CYS A 129 -7.70 5.98 5.03
CA CYS A 129 -7.90 7.28 5.64
C CYS A 129 -6.93 8.31 5.04
N THR A 130 -7.46 9.39 4.47
CA THR A 130 -6.65 10.48 3.90
C THR A 130 -5.81 11.19 4.96
N HIS A 131 -6.34 11.34 6.18
CA HIS A 131 -5.66 11.93 7.31
C HIS A 131 -4.44 11.10 7.74
N VAL A 132 -4.64 9.80 8.03
CA VAL A 132 -3.56 8.91 8.52
C VAL A 132 -2.50 8.67 7.45
N TRP A 133 -2.90 8.46 6.20
CA TRP A 133 -1.96 8.19 5.11
C TRP A 133 -1.15 9.42 4.67
N ASN A 134 -1.41 10.59 5.23
CA ASN A 134 -0.52 11.75 5.06
C ASN A 134 0.82 11.58 5.77
N TYR A 135 0.90 10.72 6.79
CA TYR A 135 2.13 10.45 7.52
C TYR A 135 3.02 9.40 6.86
N GLU A 136 2.49 8.64 5.90
CA GLU A 136 3.26 7.68 5.14
C GLU A 136 4.04 8.40 4.03
N VAL A 137 5.36 8.36 4.10
CA VAL A 137 6.25 9.06 3.17
C VAL A 137 7.20 8.14 2.40
N ALA A 138 7.26 6.85 2.74
CA ALA A 138 8.20 5.92 2.13
C ALA A 138 7.82 5.50 0.70
N THR A 139 6.53 5.29 0.44
CA THR A 139 6.03 4.78 -0.85
C THR A 139 6.46 5.64 -2.04
N PRO A 140 6.31 6.97 -2.04
CA PRO A 140 6.67 7.78 -3.20
C PRO A 140 8.16 7.80 -3.51
N PHE A 141 9.02 7.62 -2.51
CA PHE A 141 10.47 7.58 -2.71
C PHE A 141 10.96 6.23 -3.24
N LEU A 142 10.36 5.14 -2.82
CA LEU A 142 10.81 3.78 -3.16
C LEU A 142 9.96 3.11 -4.23
N PHE A 143 8.67 3.43 -4.27
CA PHE A 143 7.68 2.78 -5.11
C PHE A 143 6.75 3.82 -5.74
N GLY A 144 7.31 4.77 -6.49
CA GLY A 144 6.60 5.92 -7.06
C GLY A 144 5.36 5.52 -7.87
N GLU A 145 5.43 4.43 -8.64
CA GLU A 145 4.27 3.94 -9.40
C GLU A 145 3.14 3.45 -8.48
N LEU A 146 3.45 2.86 -7.32
CA LEU A 146 2.41 2.52 -6.34
C LEU A 146 1.82 3.78 -5.69
N ALA A 147 2.63 4.78 -5.40
CA ALA A 147 2.15 6.07 -4.89
C ALA A 147 1.17 6.73 -5.87
N LYS A 148 1.45 6.72 -7.18
CA LYS A 148 0.54 7.22 -8.20
C LYS A 148 -0.81 6.51 -8.18
N THR A 149 -0.85 5.19 -7.90
CA THR A 149 -2.13 4.46 -7.79
C THR A 149 -2.95 4.90 -6.57
N MET A 150 -2.30 5.28 -5.47
CA MET A 150 -3.00 5.86 -4.31
C MET A 150 -3.60 7.23 -4.67
N ARG A 151 -2.85 8.07 -5.40
CA ARG A 151 -3.38 9.37 -5.90
C ARG A 151 -4.57 9.15 -6.83
N ASP A 152 -4.53 8.14 -7.67
CA ASP A 152 -5.66 7.81 -8.55
C ASP A 152 -6.92 7.49 -7.72
N VAL A 153 -6.80 6.70 -6.66
CA VAL A 153 -7.92 6.42 -5.75
C VAL A 153 -8.44 7.69 -5.09
N GLU A 154 -7.57 8.52 -4.55
CA GLU A 154 -7.93 9.75 -3.85
C GLU A 154 -8.67 10.74 -4.76
N PHE A 155 -8.13 11.02 -5.94
CA PHE A 155 -8.66 12.05 -6.82
C PHE A 155 -9.77 11.58 -7.75
N ASN A 156 -9.74 10.33 -8.22
CA ASN A 156 -10.65 9.85 -9.26
C ASN A 156 -11.75 8.91 -8.74
N TYR A 157 -11.57 8.28 -7.57
CA TYR A 157 -12.57 7.39 -6.99
C TYR A 157 -13.18 7.94 -5.70
N ALA A 158 -12.39 8.54 -4.82
CA ALA A 158 -12.85 9.02 -3.52
C ALA A 158 -13.33 10.47 -3.53
N THR A 159 -13.16 11.20 -4.63
CA THR A 159 -13.55 12.60 -4.79
C THR A 159 -14.86 12.73 -5.54
N LYS A 160 -15.81 13.48 -4.97
CA LYS A 160 -17.11 13.82 -5.57
C LYS A 160 -16.98 14.92 -6.62
N GLU A 161 -18.01 15.11 -7.43
CA GLU A 161 -18.04 16.16 -8.47
C GLU A 161 -17.81 17.57 -7.95
N ASN A 162 -18.26 17.85 -6.73
CA ASN A 162 -18.08 19.16 -6.07
C ASN A 162 -16.68 19.36 -5.47
N GLY A 163 -15.77 18.40 -5.61
CA GLY A 163 -14.41 18.45 -5.06
C GLY A 163 -14.26 17.92 -3.63
N GLN A 164 -15.35 17.51 -2.97
CA GLN A 164 -15.26 16.86 -1.66
C GLN A 164 -14.57 15.51 -1.80
N MET A 165 -13.42 15.35 -1.19
CA MET A 165 -12.73 14.06 -1.07
C MET A 165 -13.25 13.34 0.17
N ASN A 166 -13.71 12.09 0.00
CA ASN A 166 -14.16 11.30 1.13
C ASN A 166 -13.02 11.08 2.12
N PHE A 167 -13.29 11.28 3.39
CA PHE A 167 -12.33 11.10 4.49
C PHE A 167 -11.65 9.73 4.44
N ARG A 168 -12.41 8.69 4.09
CA ARG A 168 -11.93 7.31 3.98
C ARG A 168 -12.39 6.71 2.66
N ALA A 169 -11.45 6.33 1.80
CA ALA A 169 -11.78 5.61 0.58
C ALA A 169 -12.29 4.21 0.92
N SER A 170 -13.56 3.96 0.62
CA SER A 170 -14.20 2.66 0.84
C SER A 170 -13.90 1.67 -0.30
N LEU A 171 -14.21 0.40 -0.07
CA LEU A 171 -14.13 -0.66 -1.09
C LEU A 171 -15.48 -1.40 -1.21
N PRO A 172 -15.80 -1.88 -2.40
CA PRO A 172 -15.05 -1.78 -3.67
C PRO A 172 -14.84 -0.32 -4.12
N LEU A 173 -13.97 -0.07 -5.09
CA LEU A 173 -13.64 1.31 -5.54
C LEU A 173 -14.85 2.12 -6.00
N SER A 174 -15.90 1.47 -6.51
CA SER A 174 -17.20 2.12 -6.83
C SER A 174 -17.88 2.75 -5.61
N GLU A 175 -17.47 2.37 -4.42
CA GLU A 175 -17.99 2.86 -3.14
C GLU A 175 -17.06 3.90 -2.48
N ALA A 176 -15.90 4.18 -3.09
CA ALA A 176 -14.85 4.98 -2.46
C ALA A 176 -15.31 6.38 -2.04
N ALA A 177 -16.24 6.99 -2.79
CA ALA A 177 -16.79 8.32 -2.51
C ALA A 177 -18.08 8.31 -1.67
N LYS A 178 -18.56 7.16 -1.17
CA LYS A 178 -19.87 7.06 -0.48
C LYS A 178 -19.96 7.80 0.86
N GLY A 179 -18.88 8.16 1.46
CA GLY A 179 -18.88 8.95 2.70
C GLY A 179 -19.37 10.39 2.48
N ASN A 180 -19.77 11.05 3.55
CA ASN A 180 -20.23 12.44 3.53
C ASN A 180 -19.29 13.40 4.27
N SER A 181 -18.13 12.94 4.68
CA SER A 181 -17.17 13.73 5.45
C SER A 181 -15.85 13.86 4.69
N ALA A 182 -15.34 15.08 4.62
CA ALA A 182 -13.94 15.36 4.27
C ALA A 182 -13.18 15.70 5.56
N ALA A 183 -11.91 15.35 5.62
CA ALA A 183 -10.98 15.89 6.61
C ALA A 183 -10.19 17.01 5.95
N ALA A 184 -10.17 18.20 6.53
CA ALA A 184 -9.48 19.36 5.95
C ALA A 184 -7.98 19.06 5.74
N ASP A 185 -7.30 18.58 6.77
CA ASP A 185 -5.89 18.17 6.72
C ASP A 185 -5.65 16.99 5.77
N GLY A 186 -6.57 16.01 5.75
CA GLY A 186 -6.49 14.86 4.85
C GLY A 186 -6.59 15.28 3.38
N GLN A 187 -7.59 16.07 3.04
CA GLN A 187 -7.83 16.53 1.67
C GLN A 187 -6.71 17.44 1.16
N MET A 188 -6.28 18.42 1.97
CA MET A 188 -5.17 19.29 1.63
C MET A 188 -3.83 18.54 1.57
N GLY A 189 -3.64 17.59 2.47
CA GLY A 189 -2.47 16.69 2.42
C GLY A 189 -2.41 15.87 1.14
N CYS A 190 -3.55 15.44 0.58
CA CYS A 190 -3.57 14.77 -0.73
C CYS A 190 -3.11 15.70 -1.87
N VAL A 191 -3.46 16.99 -1.82
CA VAL A 191 -2.95 17.99 -2.78
C VAL A 191 -1.43 18.15 -2.63
N MET A 192 -0.92 18.20 -1.41
CA MET A 192 0.54 18.25 -1.17
C MET A 192 1.24 16.97 -1.65
N LYS A 193 0.63 15.81 -1.44
CA LYS A 193 1.19 14.52 -1.87
C LYS A 193 1.30 14.40 -3.39
N ILE A 194 0.26 14.78 -4.16
CA ILE A 194 0.35 14.71 -5.63
C ILE A 194 1.41 15.66 -6.18
N TYR A 195 1.59 16.83 -5.57
CA TYR A 195 2.66 17.75 -5.92
C TYR A 195 4.04 17.15 -5.65
N ARG A 196 4.24 16.56 -4.47
CA ARG A 196 5.48 15.84 -4.12
C ARG A 196 5.77 14.69 -5.09
N ASP A 197 4.76 13.87 -5.37
CA ASP A 197 4.89 12.69 -6.22
C ASP A 197 5.25 13.09 -7.66
N TRP A 198 4.70 14.21 -8.14
CA TRP A 198 5.11 14.82 -9.40
C TRP A 198 6.55 15.33 -9.36
N GLN A 199 6.96 16.06 -8.32
CA GLN A 199 8.33 16.54 -8.17
C GLN A 199 9.36 15.40 -8.16
N LEU A 200 9.03 14.28 -7.51
CA LEU A 200 9.91 13.11 -7.42
C LEU A 200 10.01 12.34 -8.74
N SER A 201 8.93 12.28 -9.50
CA SER A 201 8.86 11.49 -10.73
C SER A 201 9.19 12.29 -12.00
N GLY A 202 8.97 13.60 -12.00
CA GLY A 202 9.01 14.43 -13.21
C GLY A 202 7.93 14.07 -14.24
N ASP A 203 6.87 13.36 -13.83
CA ASP A 203 5.82 12.87 -14.74
C ASP A 203 4.73 13.92 -14.94
N ASP A 204 4.91 14.73 -15.97
CA ASP A 204 3.96 15.77 -16.33
C ASP A 204 2.62 15.21 -16.82
N GLU A 205 2.61 14.03 -17.45
CA GLU A 205 1.36 13.42 -17.92
C GLU A 205 0.49 13.02 -16.73
N PHE A 206 1.10 12.44 -15.69
CA PHE A 206 0.42 12.12 -14.45
C PHE A 206 -0.21 13.36 -13.80
N LEU A 207 0.53 14.46 -13.71
CA LEU A 207 0.02 15.71 -13.17
C LEU A 207 -1.12 16.28 -14.03
N GLN A 208 -0.94 16.36 -15.35
CA GLN A 208 -1.94 16.89 -16.28
C GLN A 208 -3.24 16.10 -16.22
N LYS A 209 -3.16 14.77 -16.19
CA LYS A 209 -4.32 13.88 -16.08
C LYS A 209 -5.17 14.20 -14.84
N ASN A 210 -4.52 14.49 -13.72
CA ASN A 210 -5.20 14.72 -12.45
C ASN A 210 -5.52 16.19 -12.16
N TRP A 211 -4.95 17.13 -12.93
CA TRP A 211 -4.98 18.56 -12.64
C TRP A 211 -6.39 19.14 -12.47
N GLY A 212 -7.34 18.69 -13.26
CA GLY A 212 -8.74 19.11 -13.16
C GLY A 212 -9.35 18.77 -11.79
N GLN A 213 -9.08 17.55 -11.29
CA GLN A 213 -9.56 17.10 -9.98
C GLN A 213 -8.80 17.79 -8.85
N VAL A 214 -7.50 17.97 -8.98
CA VAL A 214 -6.68 18.69 -7.98
C VAL A 214 -7.24 20.09 -7.73
N LYS A 215 -7.57 20.83 -8.79
CA LYS A 215 -8.19 22.16 -8.66
C LYS A 215 -9.54 22.12 -7.93
N LYS A 216 -10.40 21.15 -8.25
CA LYS A 216 -11.70 20.99 -7.57
C LYS A 216 -11.52 20.66 -6.09
N VAL A 217 -10.61 19.74 -5.78
CA VAL A 217 -10.29 19.31 -4.41
C VAL A 217 -9.78 20.49 -3.60
N LEU A 218 -8.86 21.30 -4.17
CA LEU A 218 -8.35 22.49 -3.51
C LEU A 218 -9.46 23.53 -3.28
N ALA A 219 -10.26 23.81 -4.31
CA ALA A 219 -11.32 24.82 -4.25
C ALA A 219 -12.45 24.45 -3.28
N TYR A 220 -12.65 23.18 -2.96
CA TYR A 220 -13.72 22.73 -2.08
C TYR A 220 -13.70 23.42 -0.71
N ALA A 221 -12.51 23.72 -0.19
CA ALA A 221 -12.36 24.40 1.11
C ALA A 221 -13.24 25.65 1.24
N TRP A 222 -13.35 26.43 0.15
CA TRP A 222 -13.99 27.74 0.09
C TRP A 222 -15.38 27.72 -0.56
N THR A 223 -15.94 26.54 -0.78
CA THR A 223 -17.34 26.41 -1.21
C THR A 223 -18.27 26.52 0.00
N ASP A 224 -19.57 26.78 -0.22
CA ASP A 224 -20.59 26.85 0.84
C ASP A 224 -20.67 25.58 1.71
N LYS A 225 -20.16 24.46 1.20
CA LYS A 225 -20.11 23.16 1.90
C LYS A 225 -18.71 22.81 2.40
N GLY A 226 -17.74 23.66 2.13
CA GLY A 226 -16.36 23.52 2.60
C GLY A 226 -16.21 23.94 4.05
N TRP A 227 -15.03 23.76 4.57
CA TRP A 227 -14.71 24.10 5.97
C TRP A 227 -14.29 25.56 6.18
N ASP A 228 -14.09 26.32 5.11
CA ASP A 228 -13.77 27.75 5.11
C ASP A 228 -14.65 28.49 4.09
N GLY A 229 -15.96 28.17 4.07
CA GLY A 229 -16.91 28.75 3.11
C GLY A 229 -17.10 30.27 3.25
N ASN A 230 -16.87 30.80 4.44
CA ASN A 230 -16.90 32.24 4.73
C ASN A 230 -15.56 32.94 4.52
N GLN A 231 -14.48 32.20 4.19
CA GLN A 231 -13.16 32.71 3.87
C GLN A 231 -12.51 33.55 4.98
N ASP A 232 -12.74 33.18 6.23
CA ASP A 232 -12.17 33.88 7.38
C ASP A 232 -10.89 33.21 7.95
N GLY A 233 -10.44 32.08 7.33
CA GLY A 233 -9.23 31.34 7.71
C GLY A 233 -9.47 30.35 8.83
#